data_8cd3fc95d65f631934fc6f3fbfca04b3
#
_entry.id   8cd3fc95d65f631934fc6f3fbfca04b3
#
_cell.length_a   1.000
_cell.length_b   1.000
_cell.length_c   1.000
_cell.angle_alpha   90.00
_cell.angle_beta   90.00
_cell.angle_gamma   90.00
#
_symmetry.space_group_name_H-M   'P 1'
#
loop_
_entity.id
_entity.type
_entity.pdbx_description
1 polymer ?
#
loop_
_entity_poly.entity_id
_entity_poly.type
_entity_poly.pdbx_seq_one_letter_code
_entity_poly.pdbx_strand_id
1 'polypeptide(L)'
;MYDRRENDFINIDAHLFDTYYSDEHYIEVQVNSEFSLEEAKVEANKYAWLIGQLPKVLKRDIQTVWIHKDNKDWGGGNNNILIHTGRTPEYENWFTGNIVEEVLIHEAVHTSVDSYYYGTEKWNEQVQKDDNRYVSTYAKNYPNREDIAEMFPLYIAVTFFPERITSDIKNKFLETSSNRVKFFNEEDLDFSLYEKTK
;
A
#
# COMPACT_ATOMS: atom_id res chain seq x y z
N MET A 1 0.31 -15.04 12.99
CA MET A 1 0.56 -14.46 11.64
C MET A 1 -0.32 -15.18 10.64
N TYR A 2 -0.92 -14.47 9.66
CA TYR A 2 -1.56 -15.12 8.53
C TYR A 2 -0.50 -15.57 7.51
N ASP A 3 -0.64 -16.76 6.96
CA ASP A 3 0.25 -17.30 5.94
C ASP A 3 -0.53 -17.69 4.68
N ARG A 4 -0.26 -17.02 3.57
CA ARG A 4 -0.95 -17.31 2.29
C ARG A 4 -0.64 -18.70 1.73
N ARG A 5 0.42 -19.37 2.20
CA ARG A 5 0.77 -20.74 1.80
C ARG A 5 -0.23 -21.73 2.38
N GLU A 6 -0.59 -21.51 3.64
CA GLU A 6 -1.56 -22.34 4.37
C GLU A 6 -3.00 -21.82 4.20
N ASN A 7 -3.17 -20.60 3.69
CA ASN A 7 -4.44 -19.89 3.63
C ASN A 7 -5.15 -19.80 4.99
N ASP A 8 -4.36 -19.66 6.07
CA ASP A 8 -4.84 -19.64 7.45
C ASP A 8 -3.87 -18.89 8.37
N PHE A 9 -4.33 -18.61 9.59
CA PHE A 9 -3.49 -18.08 10.66
C PHE A 9 -2.67 -19.21 11.27
N ILE A 10 -1.35 -19.00 11.32
CA ILE A 10 -0.40 -19.92 11.95
C ILE A 10 0.10 -19.35 13.27
N ASN A 11 0.44 -20.24 14.20
CA ASN A 11 1.06 -19.89 15.47
C ASN A 11 2.51 -20.38 15.46
N ILE A 12 3.46 -19.45 15.51
CA ILE A 12 4.90 -19.73 15.42
C ILE A 12 5.68 -18.83 16.39
N ASP A 13 6.91 -19.23 16.71
CA ASP A 13 7.87 -18.40 17.43
C ASP A 13 8.57 -17.45 16.43
N ALA A 14 7.94 -16.29 16.16
CA ALA A 14 8.49 -15.31 15.23
C ALA A 14 9.66 -14.53 15.85
N HIS A 15 10.57 -14.04 15.02
CA HIS A 15 11.52 -13.00 15.41
C HIS A 15 10.80 -11.66 15.43
N LEU A 16 10.82 -10.96 16.58
CA LEU A 16 10.11 -9.69 16.77
C LEU A 16 11.10 -8.53 16.79
N PHE A 17 10.75 -7.45 16.07
CA PHE A 17 11.54 -6.23 15.99
C PHE A 17 10.65 -5.00 16.18
N ASP A 18 10.91 -4.23 17.22
CA ASP A 18 10.26 -2.95 17.47
C ASP A 18 10.81 -1.88 16.53
N THR A 19 9.93 -1.21 15.82
CA THR A 19 10.31 -0.14 14.89
C THR A 19 9.61 1.17 15.27
N TYR A 20 10.40 2.22 15.51
CA TYR A 20 9.93 3.56 15.84
C TYR A 20 10.29 4.51 14.72
N TYR A 21 9.31 5.27 14.24
CA TYR A 21 9.49 6.26 13.18
C TYR A 21 9.54 7.68 13.76
N SER A 22 10.14 8.60 13.01
CA SER A 22 10.30 10.00 13.44
C SER A 22 8.97 10.76 13.58
N ASP A 23 7.90 10.24 12.98
CA ASP A 23 6.54 10.76 13.09
C ASP A 23 5.75 10.16 14.28
N GLU A 24 6.49 9.57 15.24
CA GLU A 24 5.97 8.94 16.47
C GLU A 24 5.16 7.65 16.22
N HIS A 25 5.17 7.13 14.99
CA HIS A 25 4.49 5.88 14.69
C HIS A 25 5.34 4.68 15.12
N TYR A 26 4.68 3.67 15.70
CA TYR A 26 5.29 2.41 16.14
C TYR A 26 4.70 1.24 15.36
N ILE A 27 5.56 0.34 14.87
CA ILE A 27 5.18 -0.89 14.18
C ILE A 27 6.01 -2.04 14.73
N GLU A 28 5.39 -3.17 15.05
CA GLU A 28 6.09 -4.42 15.33
C GLU A 28 6.29 -5.21 14.04
N VAL A 29 7.54 -5.45 13.67
CA VAL A 29 7.88 -6.31 12.54
C VAL A 29 8.10 -7.73 13.06
N GLN A 30 7.30 -8.67 12.56
CA GLN A 30 7.28 -10.08 12.92
C GLN A 30 7.80 -10.90 11.74
N VAL A 31 8.98 -11.50 11.88
CA VAL A 31 9.59 -12.31 10.84
C VAL A 31 9.45 -13.78 11.20
N ASN A 32 8.93 -14.57 10.27
CA ASN A 32 8.70 -16.00 10.45
C ASN A 32 10.00 -16.72 10.86
N SER A 33 9.92 -17.67 11.80
CA SER A 33 11.07 -18.47 12.30
C SER A 33 11.72 -19.39 11.25
N GLU A 34 11.18 -19.44 10.03
CA GLU A 34 11.85 -20.06 8.88
C GLU A 34 13.12 -19.31 8.41
N PHE A 35 13.28 -18.04 8.85
CA PHE A 35 14.52 -17.28 8.72
C PHE A 35 15.43 -17.53 9.92
N SER A 36 16.74 -17.58 9.71
CA SER A 36 17.69 -17.42 10.81
C SER A 36 17.57 -16.01 11.40
N LEU A 37 18.05 -15.81 12.63
CA LEU A 37 18.00 -14.48 13.28
C LEU A 37 18.72 -13.40 12.45
N GLU A 38 19.83 -13.73 11.80
CA GLU A 38 20.58 -12.78 10.98
C GLU A 38 19.82 -12.43 9.69
N GLU A 39 19.22 -13.41 9.00
CA GLU A 39 18.35 -13.16 7.86
C GLU A 39 17.13 -12.33 8.28
N ALA A 40 16.51 -12.65 9.41
CA ALA A 40 15.34 -11.95 9.94
C ALA A 40 15.65 -10.46 10.20
N LYS A 41 16.82 -10.13 10.75
CA LYS A 41 17.27 -8.73 10.93
C LYS A 41 17.41 -7.98 9.62
N VAL A 42 17.94 -8.64 8.59
CA VAL A 42 18.11 -8.02 7.26
C VAL A 42 16.75 -7.70 6.66
N GLU A 43 15.83 -8.67 6.66
CA GLU A 43 14.49 -8.47 6.10
C GLU A 43 13.68 -7.44 6.92
N ALA A 44 13.72 -7.53 8.25
CA ALA A 44 13.04 -6.56 9.11
C ALA A 44 13.52 -5.13 8.82
N ASN A 45 14.83 -4.90 8.75
CA ASN A 45 15.39 -3.57 8.44
C ASN A 45 15.00 -3.08 7.05
N LYS A 46 15.03 -3.98 6.03
CA LYS A 46 14.65 -3.64 4.65
C LYS A 46 13.20 -3.11 4.60
N TYR A 47 12.26 -3.87 5.14
CA TYR A 47 10.85 -3.51 5.03
C TYR A 47 10.44 -2.40 6.00
N ALA A 48 11.04 -2.34 7.19
CA ALA A 48 10.85 -1.20 8.09
C ALA A 48 11.30 0.12 7.42
N TRP A 49 12.44 0.11 6.71
CA TRP A 49 12.90 1.28 5.95
C TRP A 49 11.94 1.66 4.83
N LEU A 50 11.45 0.70 4.05
CA LEU A 50 10.49 0.94 2.97
C LEU A 50 9.18 1.54 3.51
N ILE A 51 8.63 0.97 4.59
CA ILE A 51 7.42 1.48 5.25
C ILE A 51 7.64 2.88 5.82
N GLY A 52 8.85 3.17 6.29
CA GLY A 52 9.24 4.50 6.74
C GLY A 52 9.13 5.60 5.68
N GLN A 53 9.16 5.24 4.40
CA GLN A 53 8.96 6.18 3.29
C GLN A 53 7.49 6.51 3.00
N LEU A 54 6.54 5.76 3.58
CA LEU A 54 5.13 6.04 3.42
C LEU A 54 4.72 7.29 4.20
N PRO A 55 3.83 8.13 3.65
CA PRO A 55 3.25 9.26 4.39
C PRO A 55 2.39 8.76 5.55
N LYS A 56 2.14 9.63 6.52
CA LYS A 56 1.47 9.29 7.75
C LYS A 56 0.09 8.68 7.54
N VAL A 57 -0.67 9.18 6.56
CA VAL A 57 -1.98 8.63 6.18
C VAL A 57 -1.93 7.16 5.81
N LEU A 58 -0.85 6.67 5.20
CA LEU A 58 -0.69 5.27 4.80
C LEU A 58 -0.14 4.38 5.91
N LYS A 59 0.52 4.96 6.94
CA LYS A 59 1.06 4.21 8.08
C LYS A 59 0.11 4.13 9.26
N ARG A 60 -0.85 5.05 9.38
CA ARG A 60 -1.62 5.32 10.60
C ARG A 60 -2.24 4.09 11.26
N ASP A 61 -2.65 3.11 10.48
CA ASP A 61 -3.31 1.90 10.98
C ASP A 61 -2.44 0.65 10.88
N ILE A 62 -1.20 0.76 10.39
CA ILE A 62 -0.26 -0.36 10.37
C ILE A 62 0.28 -0.55 11.79
N GLN A 63 -0.08 -1.66 12.43
CA GLN A 63 0.41 -2.04 13.76
C GLN A 63 1.48 -3.11 13.66
N THR A 64 1.34 -4.02 12.69
CA THR A 64 2.27 -5.13 12.50
C THR A 64 2.66 -5.29 11.03
N VAL A 65 3.84 -5.86 10.81
CA VAL A 65 4.29 -6.34 9.50
C VAL A 65 4.65 -7.80 9.63
N TRP A 66 4.06 -8.67 8.84
CA TRP A 66 4.36 -10.10 8.81
C TRP A 66 5.22 -10.44 7.61
N ILE A 67 6.36 -11.07 7.86
CA ILE A 67 7.34 -11.40 6.83
C ILE A 67 7.55 -12.91 6.77
N HIS A 68 7.26 -13.49 5.60
CA HIS A 68 7.46 -14.90 5.28
C HIS A 68 8.43 -15.08 4.11
N LYS A 69 9.07 -16.24 4.02
CA LYS A 69 9.71 -16.72 2.78
C LYS A 69 8.62 -17.04 1.74
N ASP A 70 9.05 -17.43 0.53
CA ASP A 70 8.17 -17.88 -0.53
C ASP A 70 7.67 -16.74 -1.45
N ASN A 71 7.15 -17.18 -2.61
CA ASN A 71 6.71 -16.32 -3.72
C ASN A 71 5.18 -16.24 -3.77
N LYS A 72 4.58 -15.65 -2.73
CA LYS A 72 3.16 -15.27 -2.71
C LYS A 72 3.03 -13.76 -2.82
N ASP A 73 1.87 -13.29 -3.28
CA ASP A 73 1.60 -11.86 -3.33
C ASP A 73 1.59 -11.25 -1.93
N TRP A 74 1.98 -9.99 -1.83
CA TRP A 74 1.86 -9.23 -0.60
C TRP A 74 0.38 -9.00 -0.25
N GLY A 75 0.10 -8.44 0.90
CA GLY A 75 -1.25 -8.18 1.36
C GLY A 75 -1.33 -7.05 2.37
N GLY A 76 -2.46 -6.34 2.37
CA GLY A 76 -2.81 -5.34 3.36
C GLY A 76 -4.17 -5.58 4.00
N GLY A 77 -4.42 -4.93 5.13
CA GLY A 77 -5.65 -4.99 5.89
C GLY A 77 -5.46 -5.47 7.32
N ASN A 78 -6.51 -5.37 8.15
CA ASN A 78 -6.48 -5.81 9.55
C ASN A 78 -5.28 -5.27 10.35
N ASN A 79 -4.94 -3.99 10.17
CA ASN A 79 -3.81 -3.32 10.80
C ASN A 79 -2.43 -3.95 10.50
N ASN A 80 -2.30 -4.60 9.36
CA ASN A 80 -1.13 -5.38 9.00
C ASN A 80 -0.71 -5.18 7.53
N ILE A 81 0.60 -5.30 7.30
CA ILE A 81 1.17 -5.53 5.97
C ILE A 81 1.78 -6.93 5.96
N LEU A 82 1.33 -7.78 5.03
CA LEU A 82 1.85 -9.12 4.80
C LEU A 82 2.85 -9.11 3.64
N ILE A 83 4.05 -9.62 3.89
CA ILE A 83 5.15 -9.66 2.93
C ILE A 83 5.62 -11.10 2.74
N HIS A 84 5.71 -11.51 1.48
CA HIS A 84 6.39 -12.72 1.06
C HIS A 84 7.66 -12.34 0.30
N THR A 85 8.85 -12.57 0.90
CA THR A 85 10.13 -12.05 0.40
C THR A 85 10.53 -12.61 -0.96
N GLY A 86 10.11 -13.82 -1.30
CA GLY A 86 10.35 -14.41 -2.61
C GLY A 86 9.62 -13.71 -3.76
N ARG A 87 8.58 -12.93 -3.47
CA ARG A 87 7.88 -12.11 -4.46
C ARG A 87 8.60 -10.80 -4.77
N THR A 88 9.39 -10.31 -3.84
CA THR A 88 10.08 -9.02 -3.94
C THR A 88 10.94 -8.85 -5.20
N PRO A 89 11.75 -9.86 -5.62
CA PRO A 89 12.54 -9.74 -6.85
C PRO A 89 11.70 -9.51 -8.12
N GLU A 90 10.47 -10.02 -8.18
CA GLU A 90 9.57 -9.75 -9.29
C GLU A 90 9.11 -8.29 -9.27
N TYR A 91 8.76 -7.75 -8.10
CA TYR A 91 8.37 -6.36 -7.94
C TYR A 91 9.54 -5.39 -8.21
N GLU A 92 10.76 -5.76 -7.83
CA GLU A 92 11.98 -4.98 -8.11
C GLU A 92 12.38 -5.00 -9.58
N ASN A 93 11.98 -6.02 -10.35
CA ASN A 93 12.44 -6.24 -11.72
C ASN A 93 11.31 -6.22 -12.76
N TRP A 94 10.12 -5.77 -12.43
CA TRP A 94 9.00 -5.78 -13.37
C TRP A 94 9.33 -4.98 -14.64
N PHE A 95 9.86 -5.68 -15.69
CA PHE A 95 10.20 -5.15 -17.03
C PHE A 95 10.87 -3.77 -17.02
N THR A 96 11.83 -3.54 -16.10
CA THR A 96 12.58 -2.29 -15.90
C THR A 96 11.93 -1.21 -15.04
N GLY A 97 10.70 -1.40 -14.56
CA GLY A 97 10.07 -0.51 -13.58
C GLY A 97 10.00 -1.21 -12.23
N ASN A 98 10.74 -0.73 -11.24
CA ASN A 98 10.59 -1.16 -9.86
C ASN A 98 9.21 -0.72 -9.36
N ILE A 99 8.31 -1.67 -9.10
CA ILE A 99 6.94 -1.42 -8.64
C ILE A 99 6.76 -1.67 -7.13
N VAL A 100 7.86 -1.86 -6.39
CA VAL A 100 7.79 -2.11 -4.93
C VAL A 100 7.05 -0.98 -4.22
N GLU A 101 7.29 0.27 -4.64
CA GLU A 101 6.63 1.44 -4.08
C GLU A 101 5.12 1.41 -4.33
N GLU A 102 4.69 1.13 -5.57
CA GLU A 102 3.27 1.04 -5.92
C GLU A 102 2.57 -0.07 -5.16
N VAL A 103 3.19 -1.26 -5.08
CA VAL A 103 2.63 -2.41 -4.34
C VAL A 103 2.54 -2.09 -2.85
N LEU A 104 3.58 -1.50 -2.26
CA LEU A 104 3.56 -1.13 -0.84
C LEU A 104 2.48 -0.08 -0.54
N ILE A 105 2.32 0.93 -1.40
CA ILE A 105 1.25 1.92 -1.28
C ILE A 105 -0.11 1.23 -1.37
N HIS A 106 -0.31 0.35 -2.35
CA HIS A 106 -1.54 -0.41 -2.55
C HIS A 106 -1.94 -1.18 -1.28
N GLU A 107 -1.02 -1.95 -0.70
CA GLU A 107 -1.29 -2.74 0.51
C GLU A 107 -1.49 -1.86 1.76
N ALA A 108 -0.77 -0.74 1.83
CA ALA A 108 -0.97 0.24 2.90
C ALA A 108 -2.34 0.93 2.80
N VAL A 109 -2.87 1.14 1.60
CA VAL A 109 -4.23 1.64 1.38
C VAL A 109 -5.28 0.67 1.94
N HIS A 110 -5.16 -0.63 1.65
CA HIS A 110 -6.04 -1.64 2.24
C HIS A 110 -6.03 -1.60 3.77
N THR A 111 -4.88 -1.25 4.38
CA THR A 111 -4.72 -1.20 5.82
C THR A 111 -5.24 0.11 6.42
N SER A 112 -4.94 1.26 5.79
CA SER A 112 -5.05 2.57 6.44
C SER A 112 -6.03 3.54 5.75
N VAL A 113 -6.58 3.21 4.59
CA VAL A 113 -7.48 4.10 3.84
C VAL A 113 -8.84 3.47 3.55
N ASP A 114 -8.88 2.22 3.08
CA ASP A 114 -10.11 1.55 2.68
C ASP A 114 -11.17 1.56 3.77
N SER A 115 -10.79 1.29 5.02
CA SER A 115 -11.72 1.22 6.15
C SER A 115 -12.52 2.51 6.40
N TYR A 116 -12.03 3.65 5.91
CA TYR A 116 -12.65 4.97 6.10
C TYR A 116 -13.57 5.39 4.95
N TYR A 117 -13.31 4.87 3.75
CA TYR A 117 -13.99 5.35 2.54
C TYR A 117 -14.72 4.27 1.77
N TYR A 118 -14.20 3.04 1.79
CA TYR A 118 -14.77 1.92 1.07
C TYR A 118 -16.24 1.70 1.44
N GLY A 119 -17.10 1.58 0.42
CA GLY A 119 -18.54 1.32 0.59
C GLY A 119 -19.34 2.49 1.19
N THR A 120 -18.70 3.62 1.51
CA THR A 120 -19.42 4.82 1.97
C THR A 120 -20.21 5.48 0.85
N GLU A 121 -21.33 6.13 1.19
CA GLU A 121 -22.13 6.90 0.25
C GLU A 121 -21.29 7.97 -0.45
N LYS A 122 -20.46 8.69 0.31
CA LYS A 122 -19.56 9.73 -0.21
C LYS A 122 -18.63 9.19 -1.31
N TRP A 123 -18.00 8.03 -1.10
CA TRP A 123 -17.12 7.42 -2.09
C TRP A 123 -17.90 6.97 -3.33
N ASN A 124 -18.99 6.27 -3.13
CA ASN A 124 -19.83 5.75 -4.22
C ASN A 124 -20.36 6.87 -5.11
N GLU A 125 -20.72 8.04 -4.56
CA GLU A 125 -21.08 9.22 -5.33
C GLU A 125 -19.95 9.69 -6.26
N GLN A 126 -18.68 9.65 -5.81
CA GLN A 126 -17.56 10.08 -6.65
C GLN A 126 -17.31 9.08 -7.79
N VAL A 127 -17.43 7.78 -7.51
CA VAL A 127 -17.36 6.73 -8.54
C VAL A 127 -18.43 6.94 -9.61
N GLN A 128 -19.67 7.25 -9.20
CA GLN A 128 -20.77 7.55 -10.13
C GLN A 128 -20.53 8.83 -10.96
N LYS A 129 -20.00 9.90 -10.34
CA LYS A 129 -19.62 11.14 -11.04
C LYS A 129 -18.49 10.91 -12.05
N ASP A 130 -17.65 9.90 -11.85
CA ASP A 130 -16.62 9.44 -12.79
C ASP A 130 -17.18 8.40 -13.81
N ASP A 131 -18.51 8.31 -14.00
CA ASP A 131 -19.20 7.41 -14.91
C ASP A 131 -18.91 5.92 -14.66
N ASN A 132 -18.62 5.53 -13.42
CA ASN A 132 -18.19 4.18 -13.02
C ASN A 132 -16.97 3.68 -13.84
N ARG A 133 -16.05 4.59 -14.18
CA ARG A 133 -14.78 4.25 -14.80
C ARG A 133 -13.75 3.89 -13.74
N TYR A 134 -12.87 2.95 -14.06
CA TYR A 134 -11.85 2.42 -13.15
C TYR A 134 -10.47 2.48 -13.80
N VAL A 135 -9.44 2.65 -12.98
CA VAL A 135 -8.04 2.81 -13.45
C VAL A 135 -7.47 1.51 -14.01
N SER A 136 -8.00 0.38 -13.59
CA SER A 136 -7.56 -0.94 -14.03
C SER A 136 -8.73 -1.90 -14.22
N THR A 137 -8.48 -3.02 -14.94
CA THR A 137 -9.45 -4.12 -15.03
C THR A 137 -9.65 -4.79 -13.66
N TYR A 138 -8.62 -4.80 -12.81
CA TYR A 138 -8.71 -5.37 -11.48
C TYR A 138 -9.63 -4.55 -10.58
N ALA A 139 -9.46 -3.23 -10.53
CA ALA A 139 -10.38 -2.33 -9.84
C ALA A 139 -11.82 -2.45 -10.36
N LYS A 140 -12.01 -2.59 -11.68
CA LYS A 140 -13.33 -2.77 -12.29
C LYS A 140 -14.01 -4.09 -11.88
N ASN A 141 -13.24 -5.17 -11.77
CA ASN A 141 -13.77 -6.49 -11.42
C ASN A 141 -14.07 -6.60 -9.91
N TYR A 142 -13.35 -5.85 -9.07
CA TYR A 142 -13.46 -5.86 -7.62
C TYR A 142 -13.62 -4.44 -7.05
N PRO A 143 -14.62 -3.64 -7.54
CA PRO A 143 -14.71 -2.22 -7.26
C PRO A 143 -14.85 -1.91 -5.77
N ASN A 144 -15.48 -2.83 -5.06
CA ASN A 144 -15.71 -2.71 -3.63
C ASN A 144 -14.50 -3.09 -2.76
N ARG A 145 -13.37 -3.39 -3.36
CA ARG A 145 -12.17 -3.78 -2.63
C ARG A 145 -10.92 -3.09 -3.20
N GLU A 146 -10.83 -3.00 -4.52
CA GLU A 146 -9.58 -2.66 -5.18
C GLU A 146 -9.57 -1.24 -5.79
N ASP A 147 -10.73 -0.57 -5.90
CA ASP A 147 -10.81 0.73 -6.57
C ASP A 147 -9.92 1.80 -5.92
N ILE A 148 -9.96 1.91 -4.59
CA ILE A 148 -9.15 2.88 -3.87
C ILE A 148 -7.67 2.47 -3.93
N ALA A 149 -7.36 1.22 -3.66
CA ALA A 149 -5.99 0.72 -3.62
C ALA A 149 -5.28 0.82 -4.98
N GLU A 150 -5.97 0.51 -6.07
CA GLU A 150 -5.44 0.62 -7.43
C GLU A 150 -5.23 2.06 -7.90
N MET A 151 -6.09 3.00 -7.48
CA MET A 151 -5.97 4.39 -7.91
C MET A 151 -4.99 5.21 -7.06
N PHE A 152 -4.75 4.83 -5.81
CA PHE A 152 -4.02 5.67 -4.85
C PHE A 152 -2.53 5.90 -5.20
N PRO A 153 -1.77 4.93 -5.75
CA PRO A 153 -0.43 5.18 -6.26
C PRO A 153 -0.40 6.27 -7.35
N LEU A 154 -1.36 6.23 -8.28
CA LEU A 154 -1.49 7.26 -9.33
C LEU A 154 -1.94 8.62 -8.74
N TYR A 155 -2.83 8.60 -7.75
CA TYR A 155 -3.22 9.82 -7.03
C TYR A 155 -1.99 10.49 -6.38
N ILE A 156 -1.16 9.72 -5.69
CA ILE A 156 0.09 10.22 -5.09
C ILE A 156 1.02 10.77 -6.18
N ALA A 157 1.23 10.02 -7.26
CA ALA A 157 2.10 10.43 -8.36
C ALA A 157 1.62 11.74 -9.02
N VAL A 158 0.32 11.85 -9.31
CA VAL A 158 -0.24 13.07 -9.94
C VAL A 158 -0.16 14.28 -9.01
N THR A 159 -0.35 14.06 -7.71
CA THR A 159 -0.49 15.15 -6.73
C THR A 159 0.86 15.64 -6.22
N PHE A 160 1.81 14.74 -5.96
CA PHE A 160 3.06 15.06 -5.27
C PHE A 160 4.30 14.89 -6.15
N PHE A 161 4.27 14.02 -7.16
CA PHE A 161 5.42 13.66 -8.01
C PHE A 161 5.06 13.67 -9.50
N PRO A 162 4.45 14.75 -10.03
CA PRO A 162 3.97 14.79 -11.41
C PRO A 162 5.08 14.62 -12.46
N GLU A 163 6.33 14.86 -12.09
CA GLU A 163 7.51 14.66 -12.95
C GLU A 163 7.88 13.18 -13.13
N ARG A 164 7.37 12.29 -12.26
CA ARG A 164 7.65 10.83 -12.31
C ARG A 164 6.74 10.09 -13.30
N ILE A 165 5.72 10.75 -13.83
CA ILE A 165 4.75 10.14 -14.76
C ILE A 165 4.65 10.93 -16.05
N THR A 166 4.30 10.24 -17.15
CA THR A 166 4.08 10.89 -18.43
C THR A 166 2.76 11.68 -18.44
N SER A 167 2.68 12.72 -19.30
CA SER A 167 1.45 13.47 -19.50
C SER A 167 0.28 12.58 -19.93
N ASP A 168 0.54 11.53 -20.72
CA ASP A 168 -0.49 10.61 -21.20
C ASP A 168 -1.08 9.80 -20.03
N ILE A 169 -0.25 9.27 -19.14
CA ILE A 169 -0.70 8.55 -17.92
C ILE A 169 -1.52 9.49 -17.04
N LYS A 170 -0.99 10.70 -16.78
CA LYS A 170 -1.69 11.72 -15.99
C LYS A 170 -3.07 12.05 -16.56
N ASN A 171 -3.14 12.35 -17.86
CA ASN A 171 -4.39 12.71 -18.51
C ASN A 171 -5.40 11.58 -18.45
N LYS A 172 -4.98 10.35 -18.79
CA LYS A 172 -5.84 9.17 -18.74
C LYS A 172 -6.36 8.90 -17.31
N PHE A 173 -5.52 9.05 -16.30
CA PHE A 173 -5.92 8.91 -14.91
C PHE A 173 -6.96 9.97 -14.52
N LEU A 174 -6.73 11.25 -14.83
CA LEU A 174 -7.67 12.32 -14.52
C LEU A 174 -8.99 12.23 -15.31
N GLU A 175 -8.97 11.76 -16.57
CA GLU A 175 -10.18 11.46 -17.33
C GLU A 175 -11.02 10.35 -16.67
N THR A 176 -10.36 9.41 -16.00
CA THR A 176 -11.00 8.25 -15.35
C THR A 176 -11.51 8.58 -13.94
N SER A 177 -10.79 9.43 -13.18
CA SER A 177 -10.93 9.49 -11.72
C SER A 177 -10.95 10.91 -11.16
N SER A 178 -11.33 11.92 -11.96
CA SER A 178 -11.22 13.33 -11.56
C SER A 178 -12.03 13.69 -10.30
N ASN A 179 -13.21 13.12 -10.13
CA ASN A 179 -14.03 13.36 -8.95
C ASN A 179 -13.47 12.67 -7.70
N ARG A 180 -12.96 11.46 -7.84
CA ARG A 180 -12.27 10.74 -6.76
C ARG A 180 -10.96 11.44 -6.35
N VAL A 181 -10.18 11.97 -7.30
CA VAL A 181 -9.00 12.80 -7.03
C VAL A 181 -9.39 14.07 -6.28
N LYS A 182 -10.44 14.77 -6.72
CA LYS A 182 -10.95 15.95 -6.03
C LYS A 182 -11.39 15.61 -4.61
N PHE A 183 -12.10 14.51 -4.42
CA PHE A 183 -12.53 14.04 -3.11
C PHE A 183 -11.36 13.88 -2.16
N PHE A 184 -10.30 13.15 -2.54
CA PHE A 184 -9.11 13.00 -1.68
C PHE A 184 -8.34 14.30 -1.44
N ASN A 185 -8.38 15.26 -2.38
CA ASN A 185 -7.80 16.59 -2.16
C ASN A 185 -8.57 17.44 -1.15
N GLU A 186 -9.86 17.13 -0.92
CA GLU A 186 -10.74 17.81 0.03
C GLU A 186 -10.75 17.14 1.40
N GLU A 187 -10.33 15.86 1.49
CA GLU A 187 -10.19 15.13 2.77
C GLU A 187 -8.91 15.56 3.51
N ASP A 188 -8.98 15.55 4.84
CA ASP A 188 -7.84 15.88 5.72
C ASP A 188 -6.88 14.68 5.87
N LEU A 189 -6.15 14.39 4.78
CA LEU A 189 -5.18 13.32 4.72
C LEU A 189 -3.76 13.84 4.99
N ASP A 190 -3.09 13.26 5.98
CA ASP A 190 -1.73 13.67 6.37
C ASP A 190 -0.65 13.07 5.44
N PHE A 191 -0.21 13.89 4.48
CA PHE A 191 0.90 13.61 3.55
C PHE A 191 2.18 14.34 3.96
N SER A 192 2.43 14.56 5.24
CA SER A 192 3.51 15.42 5.74
C SER A 192 4.92 15.06 5.26
N LEU A 193 5.17 13.81 4.83
CA LEU A 193 6.43 13.41 4.22
C LEU A 193 6.56 13.81 2.73
N TYR A 194 5.47 14.20 2.09
CA TYR A 194 5.45 14.59 0.69
C TYR A 194 5.24 16.10 0.57
N GLU A 195 6.15 16.79 -0.11
CA GLU A 195 5.92 18.20 -0.45
C GLU A 195 5.01 18.30 -1.68
N LYS A 196 3.92 19.05 -1.58
CA LYS A 196 3.11 19.37 -2.75
C LYS A 196 3.96 20.19 -3.72
N THR A 197 4.18 19.67 -4.91
CA THR A 197 4.76 20.45 -6.00
C THR A 197 3.84 21.65 -6.30
N LYS A 198 4.38 22.85 -6.09
CA LYS A 198 3.68 24.13 -6.33
C LYS A 198 3.47 24.38 -7.82
#